data_4f5458159dcc8215a1eb60d362e29ee3
#
_entry.id   4f5458159dcc8215a1eb60d362e29ee3
#
_cell.length_a   1.000
_cell.length_b   1.000
_cell.length_c   1.000
_cell.angle_alpha   90.00
_cell.angle_beta   90.00
_cell.angle_gamma   90.00
#
_symmetry.space_group_name_H-M   'P 1'
#
loop_
_entity.id
_entity.type
_entity.pdbx_description
1 polymer ?
#
loop_
_entity_poly.entity_id
_entity_poly.type
_entity_poly.pdbx_seq_one_letter_code
_entity_poly.pdbx_strand_id
1 'polypeptide(L)'
;TRRSSDLDSLTFSFDHNYYDLLGWTAEKFGPLYIPCKGDQIPINSLTATQYGSVMEWETKQKIDYKDSAYFIGNHRFTNYQFKHDYYFMLGDNIHHSLDSRHWGLVPDDFIVGVVQWIWFSKDEEQNSIRWNRIGRVD
;
A
#
# COMPACT_ATOMS: atom_id res chain seq x y z
N THR A 1 20.34 -2.61 -5.97
CA THR A 1 19.30 -2.16 -6.94
C THR A 1 18.32 -3.30 -7.15
N ARG A 2 17.15 -3.26 -6.51
CA ARG A 2 16.09 -4.22 -6.80
C ARG A 2 15.56 -3.94 -8.20
N ARG A 3 15.36 -5.00 -8.99
CA ARG A 3 14.92 -4.89 -10.38
C ARG A 3 13.41 -4.56 -10.43
N SER A 4 12.99 -3.90 -11.50
CA SER A 4 11.56 -3.63 -11.82
C SER A 4 10.66 -4.88 -11.74
N SER A 5 11.23 -6.07 -12.02
CA SER A 5 10.53 -7.37 -11.89
C SER A 5 10.10 -7.72 -10.46
N ASP A 6 10.70 -7.12 -9.44
CA ASP A 6 10.33 -7.37 -8.05
C ASP A 6 9.08 -6.56 -7.65
N LEU A 7 8.79 -5.49 -8.38
CA LEU A 7 7.57 -4.69 -8.25
C LEU A 7 6.36 -5.37 -8.90
N ASP A 8 6.56 -6.13 -9.97
CA ASP A 8 5.48 -6.85 -10.67
C ASP A 8 4.89 -8.00 -9.81
N SER A 9 5.64 -8.48 -8.81
CA SER A 9 5.15 -9.47 -7.83
C SER A 9 4.35 -8.86 -6.68
N LEU A 10 4.31 -7.53 -6.59
CA LEU A 10 3.59 -6.74 -5.61
C LEU A 10 2.31 -6.14 -6.20
N THR A 11 1.58 -6.89 -6.99
CA THR A 11 0.18 -6.55 -7.25
C THR A 11 -0.61 -6.74 -5.95
N PHE A 12 -0.40 -5.82 -5.01
CA PHE A 12 -1.38 -5.53 -3.99
C PHE A 12 -2.57 -4.86 -4.70
N SER A 13 -3.34 -5.62 -5.44
CA SER A 13 -4.62 -5.10 -5.89
C SER A 13 -5.51 -5.07 -4.65
N PHE A 14 -5.82 -3.89 -4.14
CA PHE A 14 -7.08 -3.76 -3.44
C PHE A 14 -8.14 -4.26 -4.41
N ASP A 15 -8.76 -5.36 -4.06
CA ASP A 15 -9.85 -5.91 -4.86
C ASP A 15 -10.88 -4.79 -5.05
N HIS A 16 -11.43 -4.60 -6.25
CA HIS A 16 -12.46 -3.58 -6.51
C HIS A 16 -13.65 -3.70 -5.56
N ASN A 17 -13.91 -4.89 -5.03
CA ASN A 17 -14.87 -5.15 -3.94
C ASN A 17 -14.62 -4.32 -2.67
N TYR A 18 -13.41 -3.83 -2.47
CA TYR A 18 -13.03 -3.08 -1.30
C TYR A 18 -13.66 -1.69 -1.25
N TYR A 19 -13.68 -1.00 -2.38
CA TYR A 19 -14.32 0.30 -2.52
C TYR A 19 -15.83 0.16 -2.31
N ASP A 20 -16.45 -0.85 -2.91
CA ASP A 20 -17.88 -1.09 -2.81
C ASP A 20 -18.31 -1.49 -1.39
N LEU A 21 -17.53 -2.33 -0.71
CA LEU A 21 -17.83 -2.83 0.64
C LEU A 21 -17.74 -1.75 1.71
N LEU A 22 -16.82 -0.79 1.55
CA LEU A 22 -16.54 0.28 2.52
C LEU A 22 -17.15 1.63 2.11
N GLY A 23 -17.72 1.73 0.90
CA GLY A 23 -18.23 2.97 0.35
C GLY A 23 -17.13 4.02 0.13
N TRP A 24 -15.89 3.58 -0.07
CA TRP A 24 -14.77 4.47 -0.32
C TRP A 24 -14.67 4.83 -1.80
N THR A 25 -14.15 6.02 -2.05
CA THR A 25 -13.81 6.49 -3.39
C THR A 25 -12.38 7.04 -3.40
N ALA A 26 -11.82 7.29 -4.57
CA ALA A 26 -10.49 7.89 -4.67
C ALA A 26 -10.40 9.24 -3.95
N GLU A 27 -11.53 9.98 -3.84
CA GLU A 27 -11.62 11.28 -3.18
C GLU A 27 -12.00 11.17 -1.69
N LYS A 28 -12.73 10.10 -1.32
CA LYS A 28 -13.19 9.83 0.05
C LYS A 28 -12.68 8.46 0.49
N PHE A 29 -11.41 8.40 0.82
CA PHE A 29 -10.75 7.18 1.26
C PHE A 29 -10.54 7.17 2.77
N GLY A 30 -10.90 6.08 3.43
CA GLY A 30 -10.70 5.88 4.87
C GLY A 30 -11.97 6.06 5.72
N PRO A 31 -11.81 5.92 7.04
CA PRO A 31 -10.52 5.79 7.75
C PRO A 31 -9.87 4.41 7.59
N LEU A 32 -8.56 4.39 7.37
CA LEU A 32 -7.74 3.18 7.33
C LEU A 32 -6.67 3.27 8.42
N TYR A 33 -6.58 2.28 9.27
CA TYR A 33 -5.49 2.17 10.24
C TYR A 33 -4.18 1.78 9.51
N ILE A 34 -3.12 2.53 9.76
CA ILE A 34 -1.79 2.24 9.22
C ILE A 34 -0.97 1.56 10.31
N PRO A 35 -0.71 0.25 10.20
CA PRO A 35 -0.06 -0.49 11.26
C PRO A 35 1.45 -0.20 11.33
N CYS A 36 1.98 -0.24 12.55
CA CYS A 36 3.41 -0.27 12.83
C CYS A 36 3.86 -1.68 13.16
N LYS A 37 5.16 -1.91 13.08
CA LYS A 37 5.78 -3.17 13.48
C LYS A 37 5.43 -3.51 14.94
N GLY A 38 4.91 -4.71 15.13
CA GLY A 38 4.51 -5.21 16.45
C GLY A 38 3.03 -4.97 16.79
N ASP A 39 2.33 -4.13 16.04
CA ASP A 39 0.90 -3.91 16.22
C ASP A 39 0.11 -5.20 15.98
N GLN A 40 -0.96 -5.36 16.73
CA GLN A 40 -1.85 -6.50 16.62
C GLN A 40 -3.26 -6.06 16.27
N ILE A 41 -3.86 -6.76 15.31
CA ILE A 41 -5.26 -6.57 14.96
C ILE A 41 -6.05 -7.87 15.08
N PRO A 42 -7.32 -7.82 15.51
CA PRO A 42 -8.19 -8.97 15.45
C PRO A 42 -8.56 -9.30 14.00
N ILE A 43 -8.67 -10.58 13.67
CA ILE A 43 -9.05 -11.03 12.34
C ILE A 43 -10.56 -11.25 12.28
N ASN A 44 -11.18 -10.52 11.40
CA ASN A 44 -12.57 -10.63 11.01
C ASN A 44 -12.71 -10.36 9.50
N SER A 45 -13.90 -10.40 8.95
CA SER A 45 -14.14 -10.17 7.52
C SER A 45 -13.57 -8.82 7.05
N LEU A 46 -13.78 -7.76 7.83
CA LEU A 46 -13.28 -6.42 7.49
C LEU A 46 -11.76 -6.37 7.47
N THR A 47 -11.10 -6.80 8.55
CA THR A 47 -9.63 -6.73 8.66
C THR A 47 -8.93 -7.72 7.71
N ALA A 48 -9.53 -8.88 7.44
CA ALA A 48 -9.03 -9.80 6.43
C ALA A 48 -9.08 -9.20 5.03
N THR A 49 -10.15 -8.48 4.71
CA THR A 49 -10.26 -7.73 3.44
C THR A 49 -9.23 -6.59 3.40
N GLN A 50 -9.08 -5.83 4.48
CA GLN A 50 -8.19 -4.66 4.53
C GLN A 50 -6.70 -4.98 4.51
N TYR A 51 -6.30 -6.05 5.16
CA TYR A 51 -4.88 -6.36 5.39
C TYR A 51 -4.48 -7.74 4.87
N GLY A 52 -5.39 -8.48 4.26
CA GLY A 52 -5.13 -9.83 3.80
C GLY A 52 -3.92 -9.92 2.87
N SER A 53 -3.84 -9.05 1.88
CA SER A 53 -2.71 -8.98 0.95
C SER A 53 -1.38 -8.72 1.65
N VAL A 54 -1.38 -7.82 2.65
CA VAL A 54 -0.21 -7.52 3.49
C VAL A 54 0.22 -8.74 4.29
N MET A 55 -0.73 -9.42 4.93
CA MET A 55 -0.47 -10.63 5.71
C MET A 55 0.04 -11.78 4.84
N GLU A 56 -0.53 -11.95 3.65
CA GLU A 56 -0.05 -12.94 2.68
C GLU A 56 1.37 -12.62 2.21
N TRP A 57 1.67 -11.34 1.99
CA TRP A 57 3.02 -10.91 1.63
C TRP A 57 4.03 -11.18 2.75
N GLU A 58 3.71 -10.84 4.00
CA GLU A 58 4.60 -11.08 5.15
C GLU A 58 4.82 -12.56 5.43
N THR A 59 3.78 -13.37 5.30
CA THR A 59 3.82 -14.80 5.64
C THR A 59 4.23 -15.69 4.47
N LYS A 60 4.16 -15.17 3.23
CA LYS A 60 4.32 -15.93 1.98
C LYS A 60 3.34 -17.09 1.85
N GLN A 61 2.18 -16.97 2.51
CA GLN A 61 1.13 -17.97 2.53
C GLN A 61 -0.23 -17.30 2.28
N LYS A 62 -1.15 -18.02 1.66
CA LYS A 62 -2.51 -17.56 1.44
C LYS A 62 -3.33 -17.59 2.72
N ILE A 63 -4.25 -16.62 2.80
CA ILE A 63 -5.27 -16.59 3.84
C ILE A 63 -6.51 -17.31 3.32
N ASP A 64 -6.91 -18.34 4.03
CA ASP A 64 -8.12 -19.11 3.75
C ASP A 64 -9.17 -18.85 4.83
N TYR A 65 -10.45 -18.82 4.41
CA TYR A 65 -11.59 -18.81 5.31
C TYR A 65 -12.33 -20.14 5.19
N LYS A 66 -12.29 -20.95 6.26
CA LYS A 66 -12.90 -22.27 6.32
C LYS A 66 -13.53 -22.48 7.70
N ASP A 67 -14.66 -23.16 7.75
CA ASP A 67 -15.34 -23.53 9.02
C ASP A 67 -15.52 -22.35 9.98
N SER A 68 -15.92 -21.19 9.43
CA SER A 68 -16.09 -19.93 10.17
C SER A 68 -14.83 -19.43 10.88
N ALA A 69 -13.65 -19.79 10.37
CA ALA A 69 -12.35 -19.38 10.90
C ALA A 69 -11.37 -19.00 9.78
N TYR A 70 -10.40 -18.13 10.11
CA TYR A 70 -9.30 -17.73 9.23
C TYR A 70 -8.07 -18.58 9.48
N PHE A 71 -7.39 -18.95 8.40
CA PHE A 71 -6.17 -19.75 8.41
C PHE A 71 -5.10 -19.10 7.56
N ILE A 72 -3.85 -19.17 8.02
CA ILE A 72 -2.65 -18.92 7.23
C ILE A 72 -1.96 -20.28 7.06
N GLY A 73 -1.99 -20.80 5.83
CA GLY A 73 -1.63 -22.20 5.58
C GLY A 73 -2.53 -23.16 6.37
N ASN A 74 -1.96 -23.89 7.31
CA ASN A 74 -2.72 -24.84 8.15
C ASN A 74 -2.96 -24.33 9.59
N HIS A 75 -2.57 -23.09 9.89
CA HIS A 75 -2.67 -22.54 11.25
C HIS A 75 -3.86 -21.61 11.35
N ARG A 76 -4.81 -21.94 12.24
CA ARG A 76 -5.90 -21.03 12.61
C ARG A 76 -5.35 -19.85 13.39
N PHE A 77 -5.82 -18.64 13.05
CA PHE A 77 -5.46 -17.42 13.76
C PHE A 77 -6.66 -16.51 14.01
N THR A 78 -6.64 -15.78 15.10
CA THR A 78 -7.69 -14.84 15.51
C THR A 78 -7.16 -13.41 15.62
N ASN A 79 -5.85 -13.27 15.75
CA ASN A 79 -5.14 -12.01 15.76
C ASN A 79 -3.93 -12.13 14.85
N TYR A 80 -3.56 -11.01 14.25
CA TYR A 80 -2.35 -10.91 13.43
C TYR A 80 -1.43 -9.84 13.99
N GLN A 81 -0.13 -10.14 14.07
CA GLN A 81 0.91 -9.18 14.47
C GLN A 81 1.76 -8.80 13.26
N PHE A 82 1.79 -7.50 12.95
CA PHE A 82 2.57 -6.97 11.84
C PHE A 82 4.07 -7.04 12.10
N LYS A 83 4.83 -7.36 11.06
CA LYS A 83 6.31 -7.53 11.12
C LYS A 83 7.07 -6.31 10.62
N HIS A 84 6.39 -5.40 9.92
CA HIS A 84 6.95 -4.19 9.31
C HIS A 84 6.17 -2.95 9.74
N ASP A 85 6.81 -1.79 9.59
CA ASP A 85 6.13 -0.50 9.58
C ASP A 85 5.52 -0.27 8.19
N TYR A 86 4.32 0.28 8.15
CA TYR A 86 3.61 0.53 6.90
C TYR A 86 3.37 2.00 6.66
N TYR A 87 3.27 2.34 5.40
CA TYR A 87 3.03 3.70 4.92
C TYR A 87 1.89 3.70 3.90
N PHE A 88 1.13 4.78 3.90
CA PHE A 88 0.13 5.04 2.88
C PHE A 88 0.60 6.21 2.03
N MET A 89 1.04 5.92 0.81
CA MET A 89 1.67 6.88 -0.08
C MET A 89 0.63 7.45 -1.05
N LEU A 90 0.55 8.77 -1.13
CA LEU A 90 -0.37 9.47 -2.02
C LEU A 90 0.40 10.36 -2.98
N GLY A 91 -0.03 10.37 -4.24
CA GLY A 91 0.44 11.34 -5.21
C GLY A 91 -0.39 12.63 -5.17
N ASP A 92 0.25 13.77 -5.39
CA ASP A 92 -0.40 15.09 -5.37
C ASP A 92 -1.50 15.23 -6.42
N ASN A 93 -1.35 14.58 -7.57
CA ASN A 93 -2.36 14.57 -8.61
C ASN A 93 -3.33 13.40 -8.41
N ILE A 94 -4.36 13.62 -7.60
CA ILE A 94 -5.31 12.60 -7.14
C ILE A 94 -5.93 11.80 -8.30
N HIS A 95 -6.27 12.47 -9.41
CA HIS A 95 -6.98 11.84 -10.53
C HIS A 95 -6.07 11.05 -11.48
N HIS A 96 -4.77 11.30 -11.43
CA HIS A 96 -3.78 10.69 -12.33
C HIS A 96 -2.64 9.97 -11.58
N SER A 97 -2.82 9.70 -10.29
CA SER A 97 -1.85 8.98 -9.47
C SER A 97 -2.24 7.52 -9.29
N LEU A 98 -1.33 6.62 -9.63
CA LEU A 98 -1.38 5.23 -9.20
C LEU A 98 -0.61 5.13 -7.87
N ASP A 99 -1.32 5.17 -6.77
CA ASP A 99 -0.76 5.24 -5.42
C ASP A 99 -1.41 4.23 -4.46
N SER A 100 -1.21 4.38 -3.16
CA SER A 100 -1.70 3.44 -2.15
C SER A 100 -3.21 3.22 -2.16
N ARG A 101 -3.97 4.11 -2.74
CA ARG A 101 -5.41 3.90 -2.96
C ARG A 101 -5.68 2.75 -3.95
N HIS A 102 -4.72 2.44 -4.83
CA HIS A 102 -4.84 1.38 -5.83
C HIS A 102 -4.14 0.09 -5.41
N TRP A 103 -2.94 0.18 -4.82
CA TRP A 103 -2.11 -0.97 -4.52
C TRP A 103 -1.87 -1.21 -3.02
N GLY A 104 -2.37 -0.33 -2.13
CA GLY A 104 -2.39 -0.57 -0.69
C GLY A 104 -1.21 -0.04 0.09
N LEU A 105 -0.99 -0.61 1.27
CA LEU A 105 0.06 -0.21 2.20
C LEU A 105 1.45 -0.60 1.69
N VAL A 106 2.43 0.28 1.90
CA VAL A 106 3.84 0.07 1.54
C VAL A 106 4.63 -0.28 2.79
N PRO A 107 5.25 -1.45 2.86
CA PRO A 107 6.16 -1.76 3.96
C PRO A 107 7.46 -0.95 3.87
N ASP A 108 8.07 -0.69 5.02
CA ASP A 108 9.33 0.06 5.17
C ASP A 108 10.47 -0.47 4.28
N ASP A 109 10.56 -1.78 4.08
CA ASP A 109 11.54 -2.44 3.20
C ASP A 109 11.50 -1.96 1.75
N PHE A 110 10.39 -1.36 1.30
CA PHE A 110 10.22 -0.84 -0.07
C PHE A 110 10.58 0.64 -0.19
N ILE A 111 10.81 1.33 0.91
CA ILE A 111 11.24 2.73 0.91
C ILE A 111 12.74 2.77 0.65
N VAL A 112 13.11 3.14 -0.56
CA VAL A 112 14.54 3.19 -0.97
C VAL A 112 15.22 4.50 -0.56
N GLY A 113 14.46 5.55 -0.25
CA GLY A 113 14.99 6.83 0.18
C GLY A 113 14.02 7.99 -0.01
N VAL A 114 14.48 9.17 0.42
CA VAL A 114 13.76 10.44 0.28
C VAL A 114 14.44 11.27 -0.80
N VAL A 115 13.64 11.85 -1.70
CA VAL A 115 14.16 12.75 -2.73
C VAL A 115 14.66 14.03 -2.06
N GLN A 116 15.94 14.35 -2.23
CA GLN A 116 16.56 15.56 -1.67
C GLN A 116 16.83 16.64 -2.72
N TRP A 117 16.95 16.24 -3.99
CA TRP A 117 17.29 17.15 -5.08
C TRP A 117 16.51 16.82 -6.34
N ILE A 118 16.00 17.85 -7.00
CA ILE A 118 15.44 17.77 -8.34
C ILE A 118 16.47 18.34 -9.32
N TRP A 119 17.03 17.49 -10.16
CA TRP A 119 18.02 17.86 -11.16
C TRP A 119 17.41 18.50 -12.40
N PHE A 120 16.19 18.07 -12.73
CA PHE A 120 15.50 18.50 -13.94
C PHE A 120 13.99 18.39 -13.75
N SER A 121 13.26 19.41 -14.19
CA SER A 121 11.78 19.40 -14.22
C SER A 121 11.32 20.05 -15.51
N LYS A 122 10.48 19.32 -16.26
CA LYS A 122 9.90 19.79 -17.52
C LYS A 122 8.39 19.82 -17.39
N ASP A 123 7.79 20.83 -17.99
CA ASP A 123 6.35 20.90 -18.22
C ASP A 123 6.04 20.24 -19.56
N GLU A 124 5.24 19.16 -19.55
CA GLU A 124 4.90 18.42 -20.76
C GLU A 124 3.92 19.19 -21.64
N GLU A 125 2.99 19.94 -21.04
CA GLU A 125 1.98 20.70 -21.78
C GLU A 125 2.59 21.93 -22.47
N GLN A 126 3.48 22.65 -21.75
CA GLN A 126 4.13 23.85 -22.25
C GLN A 126 5.49 23.58 -22.92
N ASN A 127 5.95 22.35 -22.88
CA ASN A 127 7.28 21.92 -23.36
C ASN A 127 8.42 22.81 -22.84
N SER A 128 8.30 23.34 -21.64
CA SER A 128 9.22 24.30 -21.01
C SER A 128 9.89 23.71 -19.76
N ILE A 129 11.07 24.24 -19.39
CA ILE A 129 11.77 23.83 -18.17
C ILE A 129 11.19 24.59 -16.98
N ARG A 130 10.80 23.86 -15.94
CA ARG A 130 10.32 24.42 -14.67
C ARG A 130 11.51 24.74 -13.76
N TRP A 131 12.18 25.86 -14.00
CA TRP A 131 13.34 26.29 -13.24
C TRP A 131 13.10 26.45 -11.73
N ASN A 132 11.89 26.85 -11.35
CA ASN A 132 11.47 27.01 -9.95
C ASN A 132 11.37 25.68 -9.17
N ARG A 133 11.42 24.55 -9.84
CA ARG A 133 11.37 23.21 -9.22
C ARG A 133 12.74 22.51 -9.20
N ILE A 134 13.76 23.11 -9.82
CA ILE A 134 15.12 22.55 -9.83
C ILE A 134 15.84 23.00 -8.57
N GLY A 135 16.40 22.06 -7.82
CA GLY A 135 17.15 22.33 -6.60
C GLY A 135 16.82 21.39 -5.46
N ARG A 136 17.10 21.83 -4.25
CA ARG A 136 16.82 21.08 -3.03
C ARG A 136 15.30 21.03 -2.78
N VAL A 137 14.85 19.88 -2.34
CA VAL A 137 13.47 19.68 -1.88
C VAL A 137 13.47 19.93 -0.37
N ASP A 138 12.67 20.92 0.05
CA ASP A 138 12.50 21.25 1.49
C ASP A 138 11.40 20.39 2.11
#